data_bfe5cb9722cf9efce45c5dbbde9dfc77
#
_entry.id   bfe5cb9722cf9efce45c5dbbde9dfc77
#
_cell.length_a   1.000
_cell.length_b   1.000
_cell.length_c   1.000
_cell.angle_alpha   90.00
_cell.angle_beta   90.00
_cell.angle_gamma   90.00
#
_symmetry.space_group_name_H-M   'P 1'
#
loop_
_entity.id
_entity.type
_entity.pdbx_description
1 polymer ?
#
loop_
_entity_poly.entity_id
_entity_poly.type
_entity_poly.pdbx_seq_one_letter_code
_entity_poly.pdbx_strand_id
1 'polypeptide(L)' 'MRQKVGVTMRVLLNDHIYEMSRKQFYGVLKVAKKAVKHGIYVVEKGGTAEMKKETYSNKSELEKVVKEYEEKGFKVYYNV' A
#
# COMPACT_ATOMS: atom_id res chain seq x y z
N MET A 1 -19.44 19.59 16.02
CA MET A 1 -19.12 19.01 15.87
C MET A 1 -18.25 18.67 15.49
N ARG A 2 -17.79 18.31 15.59
CA ARG A 2 -17.05 17.80 15.37
C ARG A 2 -16.47 17.00 14.89
N GLN A 3 -15.91 16.76 14.81
CA GLN A 3 -15.39 16.06 14.39
C GLN A 3 -14.72 15.34 14.14
N LYS A 4 -14.32 14.88 14.03
CA LYS A 4 -13.66 14.07 13.93
C LYS A 4 -13.00 13.48 13.68
N VAL A 5 -13.37 13.52 13.85
CA VAL A 5 -12.47 13.06 13.47
C VAL A 5 -11.65 11.87 13.21
N GLY A 6 -11.59 11.08 12.62
CA GLY A 6 -10.91 9.85 12.36
C GLY A 6 -9.54 10.03 11.79
N VAL A 7 -8.78 8.93 11.76
CA VAL A 7 -7.45 8.97 11.17
C VAL A 7 -7.57 9.10 9.65
N THR A 8 -6.88 10.10 9.12
CA THR A 8 -6.84 10.32 7.69
C THR A 8 -5.57 9.73 7.11
N MET A 9 -5.71 9.01 6.02
CA MET A 9 -4.56 8.46 5.32
C MET A 9 -4.27 9.27 4.07
N ARG A 10 -2.99 9.37 3.74
CA ARG A 10 -2.54 9.96 2.48
C ARG A 10 -2.12 8.84 1.55
N VAL A 11 -2.67 8.84 0.37
CA VAL A 11 -2.38 7.79 -0.61
C VAL A 11 -1.79 8.43 -1.85
N LEU A 12 -0.57 8.03 -2.19
CA LEU A 12 0.11 8.53 -3.37
C LEU A 12 -0.18 7.60 -4.54
N LEU A 13 -0.77 8.16 -5.59
CA LEU A 13 -1.10 7.43 -6.81
C LEU A 13 -0.81 8.32 -8.01
N ASN A 14 0.08 7.89 -8.89
CA ASN A 14 0.43 8.61 -10.11
C ASN A 14 0.78 10.06 -9.85
N ASP A 15 1.62 10.30 -8.85
CA ASP A 15 2.09 11.63 -8.45
C ASP A 15 1.02 12.53 -7.86
N HIS A 16 -0.16 11.99 -7.58
CA HIS A 16 -1.21 12.70 -6.86
C HIS A 16 -1.37 12.14 -5.47
N ILE A 17 -1.61 13.02 -4.50
CA ILE A 17 -1.85 12.62 -3.12
C ILE A 17 -3.34 12.76 -2.83
N TYR A 18 -3.94 11.66 -2.42
CA TYR A 18 -5.35 11.62 -2.05
C TYR A 18 -5.46 11.41 -0.54
N GLU A 19 -6.30 12.20 0.10
CA GLU A 19 -6.59 12.00 1.52
C GLU A 19 -7.89 11.23 1.64
N MET A 20 -7.87 10.21 2.49
CA MET A 20 -9.05 9.38 2.66
C MET A 20 -9.05 8.76 4.05
N SER A 21 -10.21 8.28 4.48
CA SER A 21 -10.30 7.57 5.73
C SER A 21 -9.64 6.19 5.59
N ARG A 22 -9.31 5.59 6.73
CA ARG A 22 -8.74 4.24 6.71
C ARG A 22 -9.73 3.23 6.12
N LYS A 23 -11.02 3.45 6.34
CA LYS A 23 -12.04 2.60 5.76
C LYS A 23 -12.03 2.64 4.24
N GLN A 24 -11.91 3.84 3.68
CA GLN A 24 -11.80 4.01 2.23
C GLN A 24 -10.51 3.39 1.71
N PHE A 25 -9.44 3.52 2.48
CA PHE A 25 -8.16 2.94 2.11
C PHE A 25 -8.26 1.42 1.98
N TYR A 26 -9.00 0.76 2.87
CA TYR A 26 -9.19 -0.68 2.77
C TYR A 26 -9.89 -1.07 1.47
N GLY A 27 -10.81 -0.23 1.00
CA GLY A 27 -11.44 -0.45 -0.30
C GLY A 27 -10.45 -0.36 -1.45
N VAL A 28 -9.56 0.62 -1.35
CA VAL A 28 -8.49 0.78 -2.35
C VAL A 28 -7.57 -0.44 -2.35
N LEU A 29 -7.25 -0.95 -1.16
CA LEU A 29 -6.41 -2.15 -1.05
C LEU A 29 -7.04 -3.35 -1.74
N LYS A 30 -8.34 -3.53 -1.61
CA LYS A 30 -9.02 -4.66 -2.24
C LYS A 30 -8.91 -4.60 -3.76
N VAL A 31 -9.08 -3.41 -4.32
CA VAL A 31 -8.97 -3.22 -5.77
C VAL A 31 -7.53 -3.44 -6.22
N ALA A 32 -6.59 -2.85 -5.50
CA ALA A 32 -5.18 -2.98 -5.84
C ALA A 32 -4.71 -4.43 -5.75
N LYS A 33 -5.22 -5.17 -4.77
CA LYS A 33 -4.87 -6.58 -4.59
C LYS A 33 -5.25 -7.40 -5.81
N LYS A 34 -6.37 -7.08 -6.43
CA LYS A 34 -6.81 -7.80 -7.62
C LYS A 34 -6.00 -7.42 -8.85
N ALA A 35 -5.42 -6.24 -8.86
CA ALA A 35 -4.69 -5.75 -10.03
C ALA A 35 -3.27 -6.30 -10.12
N VAL A 36 -2.68 -6.71 -9.01
CA VAL A 36 -1.30 -7.21 -8.97
C VAL A 36 -1.31 -8.63 -8.42
N LYS A 37 -1.16 -9.61 -9.28
CA LYS A 37 -1.31 -11.01 -8.88
C LYS A 37 -0.09 -11.56 -8.15
N HIS A 38 1.09 -11.23 -8.62
CA HIS A 38 2.33 -11.72 -8.03
C HIS A 38 3.28 -10.54 -7.82
N GLY A 39 3.03 -9.77 -6.78
CA GLY A 39 3.85 -8.60 -6.57
C GLY A 39 3.35 -7.73 -5.45
N ILE A 40 3.97 -6.56 -5.34
CA ILE A 40 3.66 -5.57 -4.33
C ILE A 40 2.66 -4.57 -4.90
N TYR A 41 1.56 -4.36 -4.20
CA TYR A 41 0.57 -3.42 -4.69
C TYR A 41 0.49 -2.14 -3.85
N VAL A 42 0.89 -2.17 -2.58
CA VAL A 42 0.89 -0.97 -1.73
C VAL A 42 1.99 -1.10 -0.68
N VAL A 43 2.66 0.01 -0.40
CA VAL A 43 3.55 0.11 0.77
C VAL A 43 3.07 1.28 1.62
N GLU A 44 3.11 1.12 2.93
CA GLU A 44 2.56 2.09 3.86
C GLU A 44 3.56 2.39 4.96
N LYS A 45 3.71 3.67 5.30
CA LYS A 45 4.55 4.08 6.41
C LYS A 45 4.00 5.35 7.02
N GLY A 46 3.70 5.32 8.33
CA GLY A 46 3.31 6.51 9.06
C GLY A 46 2.06 7.20 8.54
N GLY A 47 1.05 6.45 8.14
CA GLY A 47 -0.19 7.03 7.64
C GLY A 47 -0.13 7.48 6.19
N THR A 48 0.99 7.25 5.53
CA THR A 48 1.15 7.54 4.11
C THR A 48 1.34 6.23 3.36
N ALA A 49 0.53 6.00 2.34
CA ALA A 49 0.61 4.80 1.53
C ALA A 49 0.98 5.17 0.10
N GLU A 50 1.78 4.35 -0.52
CA GLU A 50 2.15 4.56 -1.91
C GLU A 50 1.69 3.37 -2.72
N MET A 51 0.96 3.64 -3.79
CA MET A 51 0.48 2.60 -4.69
C MET A 51 1.63 2.14 -5.57
N LYS A 52 1.87 0.83 -5.54
CA LYS A 52 2.90 0.21 -6.36
C LYS A 52 2.24 -0.77 -7.30
N LYS A 53 2.86 -1.04 -8.41
CA LYS A 53 2.42 -2.09 -9.32
C LYS A 53 3.65 -2.87 -9.75
N GLU A 54 4.37 -3.38 -8.76
CA GLU A 54 5.61 -4.09 -9.00
C GLU A 54 5.34 -5.58 -9.04
N THR A 55 5.44 -6.16 -10.22
CA THR A 55 5.21 -7.59 -10.39
C THR A 55 6.54 -8.34 -10.44
N TYR A 56 6.52 -9.56 -9.93
CA TYR A 56 7.71 -10.39 -9.88
C TYR A 56 7.35 -11.78 -10.36
N SER A 57 8.21 -12.36 -11.20
CA SER A 57 8.01 -13.71 -11.68
C SER A 57 8.62 -14.74 -10.74
N ASN A 58 9.44 -14.30 -9.80
CA ASN A 58 10.18 -15.16 -8.89
C ASN A 58 9.78 -14.81 -7.46
N LYS A 59 9.27 -15.80 -6.73
CA LYS A 59 8.82 -15.62 -5.36
C LYS A 59 9.97 -15.18 -4.43
N SER A 60 11.16 -15.74 -4.63
CA SER A 60 12.32 -15.39 -3.80
C SER A 60 12.67 -13.93 -3.94
N GLU A 61 12.59 -13.40 -5.16
CA GLU A 61 12.90 -12.01 -5.42
C GLU A 61 11.86 -11.10 -4.80
N LEU A 62 10.59 -11.48 -4.91
CA LEU A 62 9.50 -10.74 -4.29
C LEU A 62 9.71 -10.66 -2.77
N GLU A 63 9.99 -11.79 -2.14
CA GLU A 63 10.18 -11.84 -0.70
C GLU A 63 11.37 -11.02 -0.25
N LYS A 64 12.42 -10.99 -1.06
CA LYS A 64 13.59 -10.19 -0.76
C LYS A 64 13.25 -8.69 -0.74
N VAL A 65 12.51 -8.24 -1.73
CA VAL A 65 12.12 -6.84 -1.83
C VAL A 65 11.16 -6.47 -0.70
N VAL A 66 10.21 -7.35 -0.39
CA VAL A 66 9.28 -7.15 0.73
C VAL A 66 10.07 -6.93 2.02
N LYS A 67 11.07 -7.78 2.25
CA LYS A 67 11.87 -7.70 3.46
C LYS A 67 12.66 -6.40 3.52
N GLU A 68 13.18 -5.94 2.38
CA GLU A 68 13.90 -4.66 2.33
C GLU A 68 13.00 -3.49 2.71
N TYR A 69 11.76 -3.49 2.24
CA TYR A 69 10.81 -2.45 2.63
C TYR A 69 10.49 -2.53 4.13
N GLU A 70 10.29 -3.75 4.63
CA GLU A 70 9.97 -3.91 6.04
C GLU A 70 11.09 -3.43 6.95
N GLU A 71 12.34 -3.64 6.52
CA GLU A 71 13.49 -3.16 7.27
C GLU A 71 13.56 -1.64 7.33
N LYS A 72 12.97 -0.98 6.34
CA LYS A 72 12.89 0.47 6.32
C LYS A 72 11.68 1.01 7.06
N GLY A 73 10.89 0.13 7.66
CA GLY A 73 9.74 0.53 8.45
C GLY A 73 8.43 0.58 7.70
N PHE A 74 8.40 0.06 6.48
CA PHE A 74 7.17 0.01 5.69
C PHE A 74 6.37 -1.23 6.00
N LYS A 75 5.05 -1.07 5.96
CA LYS A 75 4.14 -2.20 5.90
C LYS A 75 3.88 -2.48 4.43
N VAL A 76 4.10 -3.72 4.01
CA VAL A 76 4.01 -4.08 2.60
C VAL A 76 2.78 -4.94 2.37
N TYR A 77 1.99 -4.56 1.37
CA TYR A 77 0.83 -5.33 0.93
C TYR A 77 1.18 -5.98 -0.40
N TYR A 78 1.18 -7.30 -0.43
CA TYR A 78 1.64 -8.02 -1.62
C TYR A 78 0.91 -9.34 -1.78
N ASN A 79 0.93 -9.85 -3.00
CA ASN A 79 0.39 -11.17 -3.34
C ASN A 79 1.54 -12.06 -3.78
N VAL A 80 1.50 -13.29 -3.34
CA VAL A 80 2.51 -14.28 -3.69
C VAL A 80 2.12 -15.04 -4.95
#